data_e1eda66fa60c4753e806bf2f0f06edaf
#
_entry.id   e1eda66fa60c4753e806bf2f0f06edaf
#
_cell.length_a   1.000
_cell.length_b   1.000
_cell.length_c   1.000
_cell.angle_alpha   90.00
_cell.angle_beta   90.00
_cell.angle_gamma   90.00
#
_symmetry.space_group_name_H-M   'P 1'
#
loop_
_entity.id
_entity.type
_entity.pdbx_description
1 polymer ?
#
loop_
_entity_poly.entity_id
_entity_poly.type
_entity_poly.pdbx_seq_one_letter_code
_entity_poly.pdbx_strand_id
1 'polypeptide(L)'
;FQELITSAFLPFIALYLSDMANPKFAGIFLTLLVVANFPVSLIGGYLIETFPKKKAVLIYQFVMAIMLLLMGIMILNGSSYIIFFSICYAIYNIVWGIQYPAMDTIIMDAITADVERYIYKIDYWLTNLALAFGALMGGILYHNNKSTLFFIAFLIFILVFLSLLRWLPKETHVTEKRSLSMHPFNVLKSYEQVFKDRRFMVMTLGFSIMMMGELSASSYIAIRLKAEFNTISVAFFNIDGVKLYSLLMIVNTIVVITCTYFVTKIILKLSVKKSLILGLIFYVIGYASITYLNEFYSLILLMFIATIGEIIYSPILDEQRFKIIPENKRGTYSAFNALGFNLSELIARLGIILGVYLSSIGMGIYMFIFLSIGAFFIYLSIYGNFKLQTPSQNKVKSIE
;
A
#
# COMPACT_ATOMS: atom_id res chain seq x y z
N PHE A 1 -6.07 -15.57 6.08
CA PHE A 1 -7.53 -15.30 6.16
C PHE A 1 -7.84 -13.84 6.40
N GLN A 2 -7.16 -13.20 7.36
CA GLN A 2 -7.35 -11.77 7.62
C GLN A 2 -7.04 -10.94 6.37
N GLU A 3 -5.91 -11.18 5.70
CA GLU A 3 -5.52 -10.48 4.48
C GLU A 3 -6.55 -10.65 3.34
N LEU A 4 -7.09 -11.84 3.16
CA LEU A 4 -8.10 -12.11 2.15
C LEU A 4 -9.36 -11.25 2.37
N ILE A 5 -9.87 -11.20 3.60
CA ILE A 5 -11.10 -10.42 3.86
C ILE A 5 -10.82 -8.91 3.88
N THR A 6 -9.63 -8.51 4.33
CA THR A 6 -9.18 -7.11 4.27
C THR A 6 -9.10 -6.62 2.83
N SER A 7 -8.55 -7.43 1.94
CA SER A 7 -8.49 -7.16 0.50
C SER A 7 -9.86 -7.15 -0.18
N ALA A 8 -10.88 -7.74 0.44
CA ALA A 8 -12.24 -7.72 -0.07
C ALA A 8 -12.98 -6.42 0.22
N PHE A 9 -12.65 -5.67 1.28
CA PHE A 9 -13.36 -4.44 1.61
C PHE A 9 -12.50 -3.16 1.54
N LEU A 10 -11.23 -3.19 1.90
CA LEU A 10 -10.38 -1.99 1.93
C LEU A 10 -10.30 -1.25 0.58
N PRO A 11 -10.05 -1.93 -0.55
CA PRO A 11 -9.99 -1.26 -1.84
C PRO A 11 -11.30 -0.58 -2.24
N PHE A 12 -12.42 -1.00 -1.65
CA PHE A 12 -13.76 -0.47 -1.95
C PHE A 12 -14.22 0.63 -0.98
N ILE A 13 -13.43 0.97 0.05
CA ILE A 13 -13.83 2.00 1.04
C ILE A 13 -14.11 3.35 0.38
N ALA A 14 -13.28 3.76 -0.59
CA ALA A 14 -13.53 5.00 -1.34
C ALA A 14 -14.88 4.99 -2.06
N LEU A 15 -15.26 3.82 -2.63
CA LEU A 15 -16.56 3.61 -3.25
C LEU A 15 -17.70 3.62 -2.24
N TYR A 16 -17.55 2.96 -1.08
CA TYR A 16 -18.58 2.98 -0.01
C TYR A 16 -18.84 4.39 0.49
N LEU A 17 -17.78 5.16 0.78
CA LEU A 17 -17.91 6.55 1.23
C LEU A 17 -18.51 7.46 0.14
N SER A 18 -18.12 7.25 -1.11
CA SER A 18 -18.69 7.95 -2.25
C SER A 18 -20.19 7.67 -2.44
N ASP A 19 -20.61 6.42 -2.21
CA ASP A 19 -22.03 6.02 -2.30
C ASP A 19 -22.88 6.58 -1.16
N MET A 20 -22.34 6.54 0.06
CA MET A 20 -23.07 6.99 1.24
C MET A 20 -23.17 8.52 1.33
N ALA A 21 -22.23 9.26 0.74
CA ALA A 21 -22.23 10.71 0.69
C ALA A 21 -22.01 11.24 -0.74
N ASN A 22 -20.75 11.42 -1.12
CA ASN A 22 -20.31 11.85 -2.46
C ASN A 22 -18.78 11.66 -2.60
N PRO A 23 -18.22 11.74 -3.83
CA PRO A 23 -16.79 11.60 -4.07
C PRO A 23 -15.94 12.65 -3.35
N LYS A 24 -16.43 13.89 -3.22
CA LYS A 24 -15.71 14.97 -2.53
C LYS A 24 -15.53 14.67 -1.05
N PHE A 25 -16.58 14.20 -0.36
CA PHE A 25 -16.50 13.76 1.03
C PHE A 25 -15.51 12.61 1.20
N ALA A 26 -15.62 11.58 0.34
CA ALA A 26 -14.72 10.43 0.36
C ALA A 26 -13.25 10.87 0.22
N GLY A 27 -12.95 11.74 -0.76
CA GLY A 27 -11.61 12.26 -0.99
C GLY A 27 -11.06 13.05 0.19
N ILE A 28 -11.84 14.00 0.73
CA ILE A 28 -11.42 14.82 1.89
C ILE A 28 -11.18 13.92 3.11
N PHE A 29 -12.13 13.06 3.44
CA PHE A 29 -12.03 12.19 4.61
C PHE A 29 -10.82 11.25 4.53
N LEU A 30 -10.63 10.56 3.40
CA LEU A 30 -9.52 9.64 3.22
C LEU A 30 -8.16 10.38 3.20
N THR A 31 -8.11 11.59 2.62
CA THR A 31 -6.90 12.44 2.67
C THR A 31 -6.54 12.82 4.09
N LEU A 32 -7.52 13.29 4.89
CA LEU A 32 -7.30 13.64 6.31
C LEU A 32 -6.85 12.42 7.12
N LEU A 33 -7.39 11.24 6.83
CA LEU A 33 -7.01 10.01 7.50
C LEU A 33 -5.55 9.62 7.22
N VAL A 34 -5.10 9.75 5.97
CA VAL A 34 -3.70 9.53 5.63
C VAL A 34 -2.79 10.52 6.36
N VAL A 35 -3.16 11.81 6.41
CA VAL A 35 -2.41 12.81 7.17
C VAL A 35 -2.35 12.44 8.66
N ALA A 36 -3.45 11.95 9.24
CA ALA A 36 -3.47 11.49 10.63
C ALA A 36 -2.60 10.24 10.87
N ASN A 37 -2.38 9.42 9.86
CA ASN A 37 -1.53 8.23 9.98
C ASN A 37 -0.03 8.56 10.12
N PHE A 38 0.45 9.73 9.69
CA PHE A 38 1.85 10.10 9.90
C PHE A 38 2.26 10.11 11.38
N PRO A 39 1.58 10.85 12.30
CA PRO A 39 1.88 10.78 13.72
C PRO A 39 1.57 9.41 14.32
N VAL A 40 0.55 8.70 13.85
CA VAL A 40 0.19 7.35 14.32
C VAL A 40 1.34 6.37 14.09
N SER A 41 1.96 6.40 12.92
CA SER A 41 3.11 5.53 12.60
C SER A 41 4.30 5.81 13.51
N LEU A 42 4.53 7.07 13.89
CA LEU A 42 5.61 7.44 14.81
C LEU A 42 5.32 6.99 16.27
N ILE A 43 4.07 7.19 16.71
CA ILE A 43 3.64 6.81 18.07
C ILE A 43 3.49 5.29 18.18
N GLY A 44 3.06 4.63 17.12
CA GLY A 44 2.87 3.17 17.07
C GLY A 44 4.13 2.40 17.43
N GLY A 45 5.28 2.79 16.87
CA GLY A 45 6.57 2.21 17.23
C GLY A 45 6.90 2.30 18.71
N TYR A 46 6.65 3.46 19.35
CA TYR A 46 6.84 3.66 20.79
C TYR A 46 5.88 2.80 21.63
N LEU A 47 4.61 2.71 21.24
CA LEU A 47 3.61 1.90 21.95
C LEU A 47 3.95 0.40 21.93
N ILE A 48 4.46 -0.10 20.82
CA ILE A 48 4.86 -1.51 20.68
C ILE A 48 6.01 -1.88 21.62
N GLU A 49 6.92 -0.95 21.89
CA GLU A 49 8.07 -1.19 22.75
C GLU A 49 7.76 -1.04 24.23
N THR A 50 6.74 -0.25 24.58
CA THR A 50 6.37 0.05 25.99
C THR A 50 5.32 -0.90 26.55
N PHE A 51 4.46 -1.48 25.72
CA PHE A 51 3.42 -2.39 26.17
C PHE A 51 3.74 -3.87 25.85
N PRO A 52 3.25 -4.84 26.65
CA PRO A 52 3.35 -6.25 26.32
C PRO A 52 2.73 -6.53 24.93
N LYS A 53 3.58 -6.93 23.97
CA LYS A 53 3.21 -7.09 22.55
C LYS A 53 1.94 -7.93 22.37
N LYS A 54 1.85 -9.07 23.07
CA LYS A 54 0.67 -9.95 23.02
C LYS A 54 -0.61 -9.26 23.44
N LYS A 55 -0.60 -8.53 24.56
CA LYS A 55 -1.80 -7.83 25.05
C LYS A 55 -2.22 -6.72 24.09
N ALA A 56 -1.26 -5.94 23.62
CA ALA A 56 -1.49 -4.86 22.66
C ALA A 56 -2.15 -5.38 21.37
N VAL A 57 -1.56 -6.41 20.75
CA VAL A 57 -2.08 -7.02 19.52
C VAL A 57 -3.49 -7.60 19.72
N LEU A 58 -3.76 -8.25 20.85
CA LEU A 58 -5.10 -8.79 21.15
C LEU A 58 -6.15 -7.66 21.30
N ILE A 59 -5.82 -6.58 22.01
CA ILE A 59 -6.70 -5.42 22.14
C ILE A 59 -6.98 -4.80 20.77
N TYR A 60 -5.94 -4.56 19.96
CA TYR A 60 -6.07 -3.99 18.63
C TYR A 60 -6.92 -4.87 17.71
N GLN A 61 -6.68 -6.18 17.71
CA GLN A 61 -7.46 -7.14 16.93
C GLN A 61 -8.95 -7.12 17.31
N PHE A 62 -9.25 -7.08 18.60
CA PHE A 62 -10.62 -7.03 19.09
C PHE A 62 -11.30 -5.69 18.73
N VAL A 63 -10.62 -4.56 18.91
CA VAL A 63 -11.16 -3.25 18.53
C VAL A 63 -11.48 -3.21 17.03
N MET A 64 -10.57 -3.68 16.18
CA MET A 64 -10.84 -3.74 14.73
C MET A 64 -12.05 -4.61 14.39
N ALA A 65 -12.20 -5.77 15.04
CA ALA A 65 -13.39 -6.61 14.85
C ALA A 65 -14.68 -5.86 15.20
N ILE A 66 -14.72 -5.18 16.34
CA ILE A 66 -15.91 -4.38 16.72
C ILE A 66 -16.18 -3.26 15.73
N MET A 67 -15.14 -2.56 15.24
CA MET A 67 -15.35 -1.52 14.21
C MET A 67 -15.94 -2.09 12.92
N LEU A 68 -15.53 -3.28 12.49
CA LEU A 68 -16.09 -3.97 11.33
C LEU A 68 -17.58 -4.33 11.55
N LEU A 69 -17.92 -4.82 12.74
CA LEU A 69 -19.32 -5.11 13.09
C LEU A 69 -20.18 -3.85 13.01
N LEU A 70 -19.72 -2.76 13.63
CA LEU A 70 -20.45 -1.49 13.64
C LEU A 70 -20.60 -0.92 12.22
N MET A 71 -19.56 -0.97 11.40
CA MET A 71 -19.63 -0.56 9.99
C MET A 71 -20.66 -1.38 9.20
N GLY A 72 -20.73 -2.70 9.42
CA GLY A 72 -21.73 -3.58 8.80
C GLY A 72 -23.16 -3.19 9.17
N ILE A 73 -23.43 -2.89 10.46
CA ILE A 73 -24.73 -2.43 10.95
C ILE A 73 -25.11 -1.08 10.33
N MET A 74 -24.15 -0.16 10.22
CA MET A 74 -24.39 1.18 9.65
C MET A 74 -24.74 1.13 8.17
N ILE A 75 -24.11 0.25 7.40
CA ILE A 75 -24.46 0.05 5.99
C ILE A 75 -25.90 -0.44 5.82
N LEU A 76 -26.40 -1.30 6.71
CA LEU A 76 -27.80 -1.75 6.68
C LEU A 76 -28.78 -0.60 6.87
N ASN A 77 -28.42 0.39 7.69
CA ASN A 77 -29.29 1.53 8.03
C ASN A 77 -29.16 2.72 7.04
N GLY A 78 -28.34 2.58 5.99
CA GLY A 78 -28.24 3.53 4.90
C GLY A 78 -27.34 4.76 5.16
N SER A 79 -27.43 5.75 4.28
CA SER A 79 -26.55 6.92 4.24
C SER A 79 -26.63 7.84 5.47
N SER A 80 -27.70 7.76 6.26
CA SER A 80 -27.88 8.59 7.46
C SER A 80 -26.76 8.41 8.49
N TYR A 81 -26.04 7.29 8.45
CA TYR A 81 -24.99 6.96 9.41
C TYR A 81 -23.56 7.17 8.88
N ILE A 82 -23.38 7.93 7.81
CA ILE A 82 -22.07 8.15 7.16
C ILE A 82 -20.98 8.64 8.13
N ILE A 83 -21.33 9.55 9.03
CA ILE A 83 -20.38 10.11 10.01
C ILE A 83 -19.91 9.01 10.96
N PHE A 84 -20.82 8.21 11.50
CA PHE A 84 -20.48 7.10 12.40
C PHE A 84 -19.68 6.02 11.68
N PHE A 85 -20.03 5.68 10.43
CA PHE A 85 -19.24 4.78 9.59
C PHE A 85 -17.81 5.30 9.42
N SER A 86 -17.66 6.59 9.10
CA SER A 86 -16.35 7.23 8.91
C SER A 86 -15.53 7.21 10.20
N ILE A 87 -16.15 7.45 11.37
CA ILE A 87 -15.46 7.36 12.66
C ILE A 87 -14.99 5.92 12.94
N CYS A 88 -15.87 4.92 12.73
CA CYS A 88 -15.48 3.52 12.90
C CYS A 88 -14.34 3.12 11.96
N TYR A 89 -14.38 3.56 10.70
CA TYR A 89 -13.31 3.31 9.76
C TYR A 89 -12.00 4.02 10.15
N ALA A 90 -12.10 5.26 10.65
CA ALA A 90 -10.92 5.98 11.14
C ALA A 90 -10.25 5.24 12.31
N ILE A 91 -11.04 4.79 13.29
CA ILE A 91 -10.54 3.99 14.42
C ILE A 91 -9.91 2.69 13.92
N TYR A 92 -10.60 1.96 13.02
CA TYR A 92 -10.07 0.75 12.41
C TYR A 92 -8.71 0.99 11.75
N ASN A 93 -8.60 2.03 10.94
CA ASN A 93 -7.39 2.36 10.17
C ASN A 93 -6.22 2.76 11.08
N ILE A 94 -6.47 3.60 12.09
CA ILE A 94 -5.46 3.99 13.09
C ILE A 94 -4.96 2.76 13.87
N VAL A 95 -5.87 1.92 14.33
CA VAL A 95 -5.53 0.72 15.10
C VAL A 95 -4.76 -0.28 14.23
N TRP A 96 -5.15 -0.44 12.96
CA TRP A 96 -4.43 -1.26 11.99
C TRP A 96 -3.00 -0.76 11.76
N GLY A 97 -2.82 0.55 11.61
CA GLY A 97 -1.50 1.19 11.45
C GLY A 97 -0.54 0.96 12.62
N ILE A 98 -1.08 0.73 13.84
CA ILE A 98 -0.28 0.38 15.03
C ILE A 98 -0.08 -1.14 15.13
N GLN A 99 -1.10 -1.93 14.81
CA GLN A 99 -1.06 -3.39 14.94
C GLN A 99 -0.12 -4.04 13.93
N TYR A 100 -0.11 -3.54 12.68
CA TYR A 100 0.65 -4.17 11.60
C TYR A 100 2.15 -4.29 11.91
N PRO A 101 2.86 -3.22 12.32
CA PRO A 101 4.27 -3.33 12.70
C PRO A 101 4.49 -4.20 13.96
N ALA A 102 3.51 -4.25 14.88
CA ALA A 102 3.58 -5.10 16.06
C ALA A 102 3.55 -6.58 15.70
N MET A 103 2.66 -6.97 14.80
CA MET A 103 2.57 -8.35 14.29
C MET A 103 3.82 -8.73 13.52
N ASP A 104 4.31 -7.85 12.65
CA ASP A 104 5.53 -8.08 11.88
C ASP A 104 6.73 -8.35 12.81
N THR A 105 6.88 -7.57 13.87
CA THR A 105 7.92 -7.79 14.90
C THR A 105 7.77 -9.15 15.59
N ILE A 106 6.53 -9.57 15.94
CA ILE A 106 6.29 -10.87 16.57
C ILE A 106 6.65 -12.01 15.62
N ILE A 107 6.31 -11.87 14.34
CA ILE A 107 6.65 -12.86 13.32
C ILE A 107 8.17 -12.94 13.16
N MET A 108 8.87 -11.81 13.05
CA MET A 108 10.33 -11.78 12.96
C MET A 108 11.01 -12.41 14.17
N ASP A 109 10.50 -12.16 15.38
CA ASP A 109 11.04 -12.76 16.63
C ASP A 109 10.81 -14.29 16.69
N ALA A 110 9.80 -14.81 16.00
CA ALA A 110 9.46 -16.24 15.97
C ALA A 110 10.16 -17.04 14.86
N ILE A 111 10.69 -16.35 13.84
CA ILE A 111 11.33 -16.99 12.68
C ILE A 111 12.80 -17.23 12.98
N THR A 112 13.26 -18.47 12.76
CA THR A 112 14.68 -18.85 12.81
C THR A 112 15.32 -18.72 11.43
N ALA A 113 16.62 -18.43 11.36
CA ALA A 113 17.34 -18.13 10.12
C ALA A 113 17.27 -19.26 9.05
N ASP A 114 17.10 -20.50 9.48
CA ASP A 114 16.99 -21.69 8.62
C ASP A 114 15.65 -21.78 7.88
N VAL A 115 14.55 -21.25 8.46
CA VAL A 115 13.21 -21.28 7.85
C VAL A 115 12.76 -19.92 7.31
N GLU A 116 13.48 -18.86 7.59
CA GLU A 116 13.14 -17.47 7.21
C GLU A 116 12.78 -17.34 5.73
N ARG A 117 13.66 -17.78 4.85
CA ARG A 117 13.46 -17.71 3.40
C ARG A 117 12.21 -18.46 2.93
N TYR A 118 11.90 -19.58 3.57
CA TYR A 118 10.73 -20.39 3.23
C TYR A 118 9.43 -19.69 3.66
N ILE A 119 9.41 -19.15 4.88
CA ILE A 119 8.24 -18.43 5.43
C ILE A 119 7.91 -17.20 4.61
N TYR A 120 8.89 -16.32 4.31
CA TYR A 120 8.64 -15.13 3.48
C TYR A 120 8.19 -15.48 2.06
N LYS A 121 8.67 -16.59 1.49
CA LYS A 121 8.22 -17.05 0.18
C LYS A 121 6.75 -17.49 0.20
N ILE A 122 6.33 -18.22 1.24
CA ILE A 122 4.93 -18.63 1.40
C ILE A 122 4.05 -17.41 1.67
N ASP A 123 4.48 -16.52 2.55
CA ASP A 123 3.77 -15.28 2.88
C ASP A 123 3.50 -14.45 1.63
N TYR A 124 4.52 -14.19 0.83
CA TYR A 124 4.38 -13.49 -0.45
C TYR A 124 3.34 -14.15 -1.37
N TRP A 125 3.37 -15.48 -1.49
CA TRP A 125 2.43 -16.20 -2.35
C TRP A 125 1.00 -16.15 -1.81
N LEU A 126 0.83 -16.37 -0.50
CA LEU A 126 -0.48 -16.31 0.15
C LEU A 126 -1.08 -14.91 0.11
N THR A 127 -0.28 -13.86 0.29
CA THR A 127 -0.73 -12.46 0.20
C THR A 127 -1.25 -12.15 -1.19
N ASN A 128 -0.52 -12.49 -2.25
CA ASN A 128 -1.00 -12.26 -3.62
C ASN A 128 -2.28 -13.04 -3.91
N LEU A 129 -2.38 -14.29 -3.45
CA LEU A 129 -3.60 -15.08 -3.59
C LEU A 129 -4.77 -14.44 -2.83
N ALA A 130 -4.53 -13.95 -1.63
CA ALA A 130 -5.53 -13.26 -0.81
C ALA A 130 -6.01 -11.96 -1.48
N LEU A 131 -5.10 -11.18 -2.07
CA LEU A 131 -5.43 -9.97 -2.82
C LEU A 131 -6.37 -10.27 -4.00
N ALA A 132 -6.06 -11.29 -4.81
CA ALA A 132 -6.87 -11.67 -5.96
C ALA A 132 -8.27 -12.15 -5.56
N PHE A 133 -8.36 -13.09 -4.61
CA PHE A 133 -9.66 -13.60 -4.14
C PHE A 133 -10.45 -12.54 -3.37
N GLY A 134 -9.78 -11.71 -2.58
CA GLY A 134 -10.41 -10.60 -1.88
C GLY A 134 -11.03 -9.59 -2.84
N ALA A 135 -10.29 -9.14 -3.85
CA ALA A 135 -10.82 -8.22 -4.86
C ALA A 135 -12.04 -8.81 -5.61
N LEU A 136 -12.00 -10.12 -5.93
CA LEU A 136 -13.13 -10.82 -6.54
C LEU A 136 -14.36 -10.84 -5.63
N MET A 137 -14.20 -11.22 -4.37
CA MET A 137 -15.28 -11.21 -3.36
C MET A 137 -15.86 -9.81 -3.18
N GLY A 138 -14.99 -8.79 -3.05
CA GLY A 138 -15.40 -7.40 -2.90
C GLY A 138 -16.24 -6.93 -4.07
N GLY A 139 -15.82 -7.21 -5.31
CA GLY A 139 -16.55 -6.83 -6.51
C GLY A 139 -17.90 -7.52 -6.65
N ILE A 140 -18.00 -8.81 -6.29
CA ILE A 140 -19.27 -9.57 -6.37
C ILE A 140 -20.25 -9.09 -5.30
N LEU A 141 -19.78 -8.90 -4.06
CA LEU A 141 -20.64 -8.56 -2.92
C LEU A 141 -20.98 -7.07 -2.83
N TYR A 142 -20.29 -6.23 -3.60
CA TYR A 142 -20.40 -4.78 -3.51
C TYR A 142 -21.86 -4.28 -3.69
N HIS A 143 -22.59 -4.77 -4.68
CA HIS A 143 -23.90 -4.23 -5.02
C HIS A 143 -25.01 -4.63 -4.05
N ASN A 144 -25.14 -5.92 -3.77
CA ASN A 144 -26.32 -6.44 -3.07
C ASN A 144 -26.04 -6.85 -1.62
N ASN A 145 -24.78 -7.06 -1.26
CA ASN A 145 -24.42 -7.67 0.01
C ASN A 145 -23.27 -6.96 0.73
N LYS A 146 -23.18 -5.61 0.62
CA LYS A 146 -22.12 -4.80 1.25
C LYS A 146 -21.98 -5.09 2.76
N SER A 147 -23.11 -5.10 3.49
CA SER A 147 -23.15 -5.38 4.92
C SER A 147 -22.68 -6.79 5.26
N THR A 148 -23.05 -7.79 4.44
CA THR A 148 -22.62 -9.18 4.61
C THR A 148 -21.12 -9.30 4.58
N LEU A 149 -20.42 -8.54 3.71
CA LEU A 149 -18.98 -8.52 3.66
C LEU A 149 -18.34 -8.06 4.98
N PHE A 150 -18.88 -7.01 5.59
CA PHE A 150 -18.40 -6.51 6.89
C PHE A 150 -18.71 -7.49 8.04
N PHE A 151 -19.84 -8.20 8.01
CA PHE A 151 -20.13 -9.24 9.01
C PHE A 151 -19.22 -10.45 8.87
N ILE A 152 -18.93 -10.89 7.64
CA ILE A 152 -17.92 -11.93 7.39
C ILE A 152 -16.55 -11.45 7.89
N ALA A 153 -16.18 -10.19 7.62
CA ALA A 153 -14.94 -9.61 8.10
C ALA A 153 -14.88 -9.64 9.64
N PHE A 154 -15.95 -9.21 10.32
CA PHE A 154 -16.04 -9.30 11.77
C PHE A 154 -15.81 -10.73 12.28
N LEU A 155 -16.50 -11.73 11.72
CA LEU A 155 -16.34 -13.12 12.13
C LEU A 155 -14.90 -13.63 11.93
N ILE A 156 -14.29 -13.32 10.79
CA ILE A 156 -12.88 -13.71 10.53
C ILE A 156 -11.94 -13.01 11.51
N PHE A 157 -12.13 -11.72 11.81
CA PHE A 157 -11.31 -11.00 12.77
C PHE A 157 -11.45 -11.55 14.20
N ILE A 158 -12.64 -12.00 14.58
CA ILE A 158 -12.86 -12.71 15.87
C ILE A 158 -12.17 -14.07 15.86
N LEU A 159 -12.25 -14.83 14.78
CA LEU A 159 -11.53 -16.12 14.67
C LEU A 159 -10.00 -15.92 14.75
N VAL A 160 -9.47 -14.88 14.12
CA VAL A 160 -8.05 -14.50 14.24
C VAL A 160 -7.73 -14.09 15.67
N PHE A 161 -8.57 -13.29 16.32
CA PHE A 161 -8.40 -12.93 17.75
C PHE A 161 -8.32 -14.18 18.64
N LEU A 162 -9.25 -15.14 18.48
CA LEU A 162 -9.24 -16.39 19.25
C LEU A 162 -7.99 -17.23 18.95
N SER A 163 -7.54 -17.27 17.70
CA SER A 163 -6.30 -17.93 17.30
C SER A 163 -5.08 -17.29 17.95
N LEU A 164 -4.97 -15.96 17.91
CA LEU A 164 -3.89 -15.22 18.56
C LEU A 164 -3.92 -15.39 20.09
N LEU A 165 -5.09 -15.40 20.70
CA LEU A 165 -5.24 -15.66 22.13
C LEU A 165 -4.68 -17.03 22.52
N ARG A 166 -4.94 -18.06 21.67
CA ARG A 166 -4.53 -19.46 21.91
C ARG A 166 -3.08 -19.75 21.59
N TRP A 167 -2.58 -19.22 20.46
CA TRP A 167 -1.29 -19.64 19.89
C TRP A 167 -0.14 -18.67 20.16
N LEU A 168 -0.42 -17.36 20.40
CA LEU A 168 0.66 -16.43 20.72
C LEU A 168 1.32 -16.84 22.06
N PRO A 169 2.65 -17.00 22.11
CA PRO A 169 3.34 -17.34 23.35
C PRO A 169 3.10 -16.25 24.41
N LYS A 170 3.01 -16.65 25.67
CA LYS A 170 3.05 -15.69 26.77
C LYS A 170 4.45 -15.08 26.79
N GLU A 171 4.53 -13.76 26.83
CA GLU A 171 5.82 -13.10 26.98
C GLU A 171 6.42 -13.50 28.32
N THR A 172 7.52 -14.25 28.28
CA THR A 172 8.26 -14.71 29.48
C THR A 172 9.28 -13.69 29.95
N HIS A 173 9.61 -12.71 29.10
CA HIS A 173 10.49 -11.61 29.45
C HIS A 173 9.91 -10.30 28.97
N VAL A 174 9.67 -9.37 29.90
CA VAL A 174 9.77 -7.94 29.62
C VAL A 174 11.24 -7.78 29.23
N THR A 175 11.51 -7.71 27.92
CA THR A 175 12.85 -7.42 27.42
C THR A 175 13.35 -6.26 28.27
N GLU A 176 14.53 -6.45 28.91
CA GLU A 176 15.17 -5.41 29.70
C GLU A 176 14.92 -4.09 29.02
N LYS A 177 14.45 -3.10 29.79
CA LYS A 177 14.25 -1.74 29.34
C LYS A 177 15.51 -1.36 28.55
N ARG A 178 15.54 -1.68 27.26
CA ARG A 178 16.39 -0.92 26.36
C ARG A 178 15.93 0.48 26.60
N SER A 179 16.74 1.23 27.30
CA SER A 179 16.51 2.64 27.60
C SER A 179 16.49 3.35 26.24
N LEU A 180 15.36 3.24 25.57
CA LEU A 180 15.02 4.08 24.47
C LEU A 180 14.65 5.42 25.05
N SER A 181 15.68 6.20 25.38
CA SER A 181 15.61 7.65 25.34
C SER A 181 15.41 8.10 23.87
N MET A 182 14.60 7.38 23.08
CA MET A 182 14.10 7.88 21.82
C MET A 182 12.91 8.79 22.10
N HIS A 183 13.20 9.96 22.67
CA HIS A 183 12.33 11.10 22.55
C HIS A 183 11.89 11.18 21.07
N PRO A 184 10.60 11.41 20.74
CA PRO A 184 10.14 11.63 19.36
C PRO A 184 11.04 12.63 18.60
N PHE A 185 11.64 13.56 19.29
CA PHE A 185 12.65 14.50 18.79
C PHE A 185 13.93 13.83 18.26
N ASN A 186 14.36 12.72 18.84
CA ASN A 186 15.55 12.01 18.37
C ASN A 186 15.28 11.23 17.08
N VAL A 187 14.05 10.76 16.88
CA VAL A 187 13.60 10.14 15.62
C VAL A 187 13.62 11.20 14.51
N LEU A 188 13.07 12.39 14.73
CA LEU A 188 13.12 13.49 13.78
C LEU A 188 14.55 13.92 13.45
N LYS A 189 15.44 13.94 14.47
CA LYS A 189 16.86 14.25 14.27
C LYS A 189 17.60 13.17 13.47
N SER A 190 17.20 11.91 13.59
CA SER A 190 17.78 10.84 12.76
C SER A 190 17.44 10.99 11.30
N TYR A 191 16.28 11.55 10.96
CA TYR A 191 15.87 11.85 9.58
C TYR A 191 16.61 13.03 8.95
N GLU A 192 17.19 13.95 9.75
CA GLU A 192 17.99 15.07 9.22
C GLU A 192 19.09 14.60 8.25
N GLN A 193 19.72 13.47 8.55
CA GLN A 193 20.75 12.90 7.70
C GLN A 193 20.20 12.33 6.42
N VAL A 194 18.98 11.72 6.45
CA VAL A 194 18.29 11.22 5.28
C VAL A 194 17.90 12.36 4.35
N PHE A 195 17.40 13.49 4.91
CA PHE A 195 17.09 14.70 4.15
C PHE A 195 18.31 15.31 3.43
N LYS A 196 19.51 15.15 4.01
CA LYS A 196 20.76 15.60 3.38
C LYS A 196 21.23 14.68 2.25
N ASP A 197 20.76 13.43 2.23
CA ASP A 197 21.03 12.49 1.13
C ASP A 197 20.14 12.78 -0.07
N ARG A 198 20.59 13.71 -0.91
CA ARG A 198 19.83 14.16 -2.10
C ARG A 198 19.47 13.01 -3.03
N ARG A 199 20.36 12.03 -3.18
CA ARG A 199 20.14 10.89 -4.08
C ARG A 199 18.99 10.03 -3.58
N PHE A 200 19.01 9.69 -2.29
CA PHE A 200 17.95 8.91 -1.65
C PHE A 200 16.62 9.68 -1.64
N MET A 201 16.65 10.99 -1.37
CA MET A 201 15.45 11.84 -1.39
C MET A 201 14.78 11.87 -2.77
N VAL A 202 15.55 12.08 -3.84
CA VAL A 202 15.02 12.08 -5.22
C VAL A 202 14.45 10.70 -5.57
N MET A 203 15.12 9.60 -5.15
CA MET A 203 14.64 8.24 -5.35
C MET A 203 13.32 7.98 -4.62
N THR A 204 13.22 8.38 -3.36
CA THR A 204 12.00 8.22 -2.55
C THR A 204 10.84 9.04 -3.10
N LEU A 205 11.07 10.29 -3.53
CA LEU A 205 10.05 11.11 -4.19
C LEU A 205 9.60 10.49 -5.52
N GLY A 206 10.55 9.98 -6.32
CA GLY A 206 10.22 9.27 -7.55
C GLY A 206 9.37 8.03 -7.30
N PHE A 207 9.74 7.22 -6.30
CA PHE A 207 8.95 6.07 -5.85
C PHE A 207 7.54 6.49 -5.40
N SER A 208 7.44 7.53 -4.57
CA SER A 208 6.14 8.00 -4.06
C SER A 208 5.21 8.44 -5.18
N ILE A 209 5.73 9.11 -6.18
CA ILE A 209 4.94 9.56 -7.32
C ILE A 209 4.56 8.38 -8.22
N MET A 210 5.44 7.42 -8.46
CA MET A 210 5.12 6.24 -9.26
C MET A 210 4.06 5.37 -8.57
N MET A 211 4.24 5.09 -7.26
CA MET A 211 3.29 4.28 -6.48
C MET A 211 1.89 4.90 -6.40
N MET A 212 1.76 6.22 -6.57
CA MET A 212 0.48 6.90 -6.72
C MET A 212 -0.37 6.29 -7.85
N GLY A 213 0.24 5.84 -8.95
CA GLY A 213 -0.47 5.22 -10.08
C GLY A 213 -1.29 4.01 -9.63
N GLU A 214 -0.65 3.08 -8.94
CA GLU A 214 -1.27 1.86 -8.41
C GLU A 214 -2.33 2.19 -7.33
N LEU A 215 -1.99 3.05 -6.37
CA LEU A 215 -2.92 3.45 -5.30
C LEU A 215 -4.13 4.25 -5.82
N SER A 216 -4.01 4.89 -6.98
CA SER A 216 -5.14 5.54 -7.65
C SER A 216 -6.18 4.55 -8.17
N ALA A 217 -5.81 3.29 -8.39
CA ALA A 217 -6.76 2.26 -8.79
C ALA A 217 -7.85 2.06 -7.73
N SER A 218 -7.48 2.00 -6.45
CA SER A 218 -8.42 1.88 -5.31
C SER A 218 -8.98 3.23 -4.82
N SER A 219 -8.77 4.30 -5.54
CA SER A 219 -9.26 5.65 -5.19
C SER A 219 -10.04 6.26 -6.36
N TYR A 220 -9.43 7.18 -7.11
CA TYR A 220 -10.10 7.88 -8.20
C TYR A 220 -10.59 6.93 -9.31
N ILE A 221 -9.75 5.98 -9.76
CA ILE A 221 -10.08 5.10 -10.91
C ILE A 221 -11.30 4.23 -10.58
N ALA A 222 -11.37 3.66 -9.37
CA ALA A 222 -12.53 2.86 -8.95
C ALA A 222 -13.83 3.68 -8.97
N ILE A 223 -13.82 4.92 -8.43
CA ILE A 223 -14.98 5.82 -8.40
C ILE A 223 -15.39 6.21 -9.82
N ARG A 224 -14.42 6.56 -10.68
CA ARG A 224 -14.67 6.94 -12.07
C ARG A 224 -15.25 5.76 -12.88
N LEU A 225 -14.66 4.56 -12.79
CA LEU A 225 -15.17 3.40 -13.50
C LEU A 225 -16.60 3.09 -13.08
N LYS A 226 -16.92 3.19 -11.79
CA LYS A 226 -18.29 3.02 -11.31
C LYS A 226 -19.25 4.05 -11.91
N ALA A 227 -18.82 5.30 -12.05
CA ALA A 227 -19.68 6.40 -12.51
C ALA A 227 -19.82 6.44 -14.04
N GLU A 228 -18.77 6.12 -14.80
CA GLU A 228 -18.70 6.37 -16.23
C GLU A 228 -18.70 5.12 -17.11
N PHE A 229 -18.36 3.93 -16.55
CA PHE A 229 -18.30 2.71 -17.33
C PHE A 229 -19.70 2.14 -17.59
N ASN A 230 -20.06 2.01 -18.86
CA ASN A 230 -21.30 1.36 -19.26
C ASN A 230 -21.22 -0.14 -19.04
N THR A 231 -22.24 -0.72 -18.39
CA THR A 231 -22.32 -2.16 -18.18
C THR A 231 -22.30 -2.91 -19.50
N ILE A 232 -21.41 -3.89 -19.63
CA ILE A 232 -21.30 -4.76 -20.78
C ILE A 232 -21.59 -6.21 -20.38
N SER A 233 -22.11 -6.99 -21.34
CA SER A 233 -22.29 -8.44 -21.19
C SER A 233 -21.10 -9.16 -21.83
N VAL A 234 -20.34 -9.90 -21.03
CA VAL A 234 -19.24 -10.74 -21.49
C VAL A 234 -19.58 -12.18 -21.12
N ALA A 235 -19.80 -13.02 -22.14
CA ALA A 235 -20.33 -14.38 -21.98
C ALA A 235 -21.63 -14.39 -21.16
N PHE A 236 -21.62 -14.93 -19.96
CA PHE A 236 -22.79 -15.05 -19.07
C PHE A 236 -22.80 -14.01 -17.93
N PHE A 237 -21.87 -13.08 -17.94
CA PHE A 237 -21.70 -12.11 -16.85
C PHE A 237 -21.93 -10.68 -17.32
N ASN A 238 -22.73 -9.93 -16.55
CA ASN A 238 -22.83 -8.48 -16.70
C ASN A 238 -21.72 -7.82 -15.86
N ILE A 239 -20.83 -7.13 -16.55
CA ILE A 239 -19.68 -6.43 -15.95
C ILE A 239 -19.99 -4.93 -15.95
N ASP A 240 -20.19 -4.40 -14.77
CA ASP A 240 -20.28 -2.97 -14.49
C ASP A 240 -18.92 -2.41 -14.06
N GLY A 241 -18.84 -1.10 -13.79
CA GLY A 241 -17.59 -0.44 -13.44
C GLY A 241 -16.93 -0.97 -12.17
N VAL A 242 -17.70 -1.45 -11.17
CA VAL A 242 -17.14 -1.99 -9.92
C VAL A 242 -16.55 -3.39 -10.17
N LYS A 243 -17.25 -4.23 -10.90
CA LYS A 243 -16.74 -5.54 -11.31
C LYS A 243 -15.54 -5.43 -12.23
N LEU A 244 -15.55 -4.43 -13.13
CA LEU A 244 -14.39 -4.14 -13.97
C LEU A 244 -13.18 -3.73 -13.14
N TYR A 245 -13.35 -2.83 -12.15
CA TYR A 245 -12.28 -2.49 -11.22
C TYR A 245 -11.70 -3.75 -10.53
N SER A 246 -12.58 -4.63 -10.01
CA SER A 246 -12.14 -5.89 -9.39
C SER A 246 -11.37 -6.78 -10.38
N LEU A 247 -11.85 -6.86 -11.62
CA LEU A 247 -11.20 -7.61 -12.69
C LEU A 247 -9.82 -7.06 -13.02
N LEU A 248 -9.64 -5.73 -13.04
CA LEU A 248 -8.33 -5.10 -13.23
C LEU A 248 -7.35 -5.49 -12.11
N MET A 249 -7.81 -5.52 -10.84
CA MET A 249 -6.97 -5.97 -9.72
C MET A 249 -6.58 -7.45 -9.84
N ILE A 250 -7.51 -8.30 -10.28
CA ILE A 250 -7.24 -9.72 -10.54
C ILE A 250 -6.24 -9.88 -11.69
N VAL A 251 -6.38 -9.13 -12.78
CA VAL A 251 -5.44 -9.13 -13.90
C VAL A 251 -4.05 -8.73 -13.45
N ASN A 252 -3.92 -7.64 -12.68
CA ASN A 252 -2.64 -7.22 -12.09
C ASN A 252 -2.00 -8.38 -11.31
N THR A 253 -2.72 -8.97 -10.35
CA THR A 253 -2.20 -10.05 -9.51
C THR A 253 -1.81 -11.29 -10.32
N ILE A 254 -2.65 -11.74 -11.28
CA ILE A 254 -2.37 -12.90 -12.13
C ILE A 254 -1.11 -12.64 -12.96
N VAL A 255 -0.98 -11.45 -13.56
CA VAL A 255 0.19 -11.09 -14.37
C VAL A 255 1.45 -11.07 -13.52
N VAL A 256 1.40 -10.50 -12.31
CA VAL A 256 2.55 -10.56 -11.36
C VAL A 256 2.95 -12.01 -11.10
N ILE A 257 2.02 -12.88 -10.73
CA ILE A 257 2.34 -14.27 -10.36
C ILE A 257 2.86 -15.07 -11.56
N THR A 258 2.25 -14.93 -12.72
CA THR A 258 2.55 -15.77 -13.89
C THR A 258 3.68 -15.23 -14.74
N CYS A 259 3.77 -13.91 -14.91
CA CYS A 259 4.70 -13.29 -15.86
C CYS A 259 6.06 -12.91 -15.25
N THR A 260 6.18 -12.74 -13.92
CA THR A 260 7.44 -12.29 -13.30
C THR A 260 8.64 -13.13 -13.73
N TYR A 261 8.52 -14.46 -13.71
CA TYR A 261 9.62 -15.34 -14.12
C TYR A 261 10.03 -15.14 -15.58
N PHE A 262 9.05 -15.09 -16.49
CA PHE A 262 9.32 -14.95 -17.92
C PHE A 262 9.86 -13.56 -18.27
N VAL A 263 9.26 -12.52 -17.71
CA VAL A 263 9.68 -11.13 -17.90
C VAL A 263 11.11 -10.94 -17.41
N THR A 264 11.43 -11.41 -16.20
CA THR A 264 12.79 -11.33 -15.65
C THR A 264 13.80 -12.02 -16.56
N LYS A 265 13.49 -13.21 -17.09
CA LYS A 265 14.38 -13.94 -18.02
C LYS A 265 14.63 -13.19 -19.32
N ILE A 266 13.63 -12.50 -19.85
CA ILE A 266 13.74 -11.70 -21.08
C ILE A 266 14.60 -10.45 -20.81
N ILE A 267 14.35 -9.78 -19.69
CA ILE A 267 14.99 -8.51 -19.33
C ILE A 267 16.46 -8.67 -18.99
N LEU A 268 16.88 -9.81 -18.43
CA LEU A 268 18.29 -10.12 -18.20
C LEU A 268 19.14 -10.07 -19.49
N LYS A 269 18.52 -10.12 -20.67
CA LYS A 269 19.21 -9.94 -21.97
C LYS A 269 19.43 -8.47 -22.36
N LEU A 270 18.77 -7.54 -21.66
CA LEU A 270 18.89 -6.10 -21.91
C LEU A 270 19.83 -5.47 -20.88
N SER A 271 20.40 -4.31 -21.22
CA SER A 271 21.11 -3.52 -20.20
C SER A 271 20.12 -2.99 -19.14
N VAL A 272 20.54 -2.92 -17.89
CA VAL A 272 19.73 -2.43 -16.75
C VAL A 272 19.08 -1.07 -17.06
N LYS A 273 19.83 -0.17 -17.75
CA LYS A 273 19.33 1.15 -18.16
C LYS A 273 18.16 1.05 -19.13
N LYS A 274 18.26 0.19 -20.16
CA LYS A 274 17.20 -0.01 -21.16
C LYS A 274 15.97 -0.65 -20.51
N SER A 275 16.18 -1.64 -19.65
CA SER A 275 15.11 -2.29 -18.89
C SER A 275 14.36 -1.31 -18.03
N LEU A 276 15.07 -0.49 -17.24
CA LEU A 276 14.45 0.54 -16.40
C LEU A 276 13.57 1.49 -17.21
N ILE A 277 14.12 2.05 -18.31
CA ILE A 277 13.38 2.99 -19.16
C ILE A 277 12.12 2.33 -19.73
N LEU A 278 12.24 1.09 -20.24
CA LEU A 278 11.10 0.35 -20.80
C LEU A 278 10.02 0.11 -19.75
N GLY A 279 10.40 -0.34 -18.54
CA GLY A 279 9.48 -0.57 -17.44
C GLY A 279 8.75 0.71 -17.01
N LEU A 280 9.48 1.82 -16.87
CA LEU A 280 8.89 3.11 -16.53
C LEU A 280 7.92 3.61 -17.60
N ILE A 281 8.24 3.46 -18.90
CA ILE A 281 7.36 3.84 -20.01
C ILE A 281 6.07 3.02 -19.98
N PHE A 282 6.16 1.71 -19.84
CA PHE A 282 4.98 0.83 -19.79
C PHE A 282 4.07 1.16 -18.61
N TYR A 283 4.66 1.40 -17.45
CA TYR A 283 3.91 1.78 -16.25
C TYR A 283 3.18 3.12 -16.42
N VAL A 284 3.90 4.16 -16.89
CA VAL A 284 3.34 5.50 -17.11
C VAL A 284 2.20 5.46 -18.13
N ILE A 285 2.43 4.86 -19.31
CA ILE A 285 1.40 4.76 -20.36
C ILE A 285 0.19 3.98 -19.83
N GLY A 286 0.42 2.84 -19.18
CA GLY A 286 -0.64 1.98 -18.67
C GLY A 286 -1.55 2.73 -17.69
N TYR A 287 -1.02 3.21 -16.58
CA TYR A 287 -1.84 3.86 -15.55
C TYR A 287 -2.43 5.20 -16.00
N ALA A 288 -1.70 6.01 -16.78
CA ALA A 288 -2.26 7.24 -17.33
C ALA A 288 -3.46 6.98 -18.23
N SER A 289 -3.38 5.94 -19.09
CA SER A 289 -4.48 5.59 -19.99
C SER A 289 -5.65 4.94 -19.26
N ILE A 290 -5.41 4.07 -18.28
CA ILE A 290 -6.46 3.50 -17.43
C ILE A 290 -7.24 4.61 -16.70
N THR A 291 -6.59 5.72 -16.39
CA THR A 291 -7.22 6.83 -15.65
C THR A 291 -8.34 7.51 -16.41
N TYR A 292 -8.40 7.46 -17.74
CA TYR A 292 -9.43 8.16 -18.53
C TYR A 292 -10.23 7.26 -19.51
N LEU A 293 -9.71 6.11 -19.93
CA LEU A 293 -10.38 5.23 -20.87
C LEU A 293 -11.55 4.47 -20.23
N ASN A 294 -12.58 4.16 -21.03
CA ASN A 294 -13.79 3.45 -20.62
C ASN A 294 -14.10 2.21 -21.45
N GLU A 295 -13.18 1.77 -22.31
CA GLU A 295 -13.38 0.60 -23.16
C GLU A 295 -12.79 -0.65 -22.48
N PHE A 296 -13.57 -1.73 -22.38
CA PHE A 296 -13.26 -2.92 -21.59
C PHE A 296 -11.93 -3.59 -21.97
N TYR A 297 -11.78 -3.93 -23.25
CA TYR A 297 -10.60 -4.67 -23.72
C TYR A 297 -9.33 -3.83 -23.62
N SER A 298 -9.44 -2.54 -23.93
CA SER A 298 -8.32 -1.59 -23.77
C SER A 298 -7.89 -1.47 -22.32
N LEU A 299 -8.82 -1.41 -21.36
CA LEU A 299 -8.49 -1.34 -19.93
C LEU A 299 -7.77 -2.61 -19.44
N ILE A 300 -8.22 -3.80 -19.88
CA ILE A 300 -7.55 -5.06 -19.56
C ILE A 300 -6.14 -5.10 -20.15
N LEU A 301 -5.97 -4.71 -21.41
CA LEU A 301 -4.65 -4.67 -22.07
C LEU A 301 -3.72 -3.65 -21.40
N LEU A 302 -4.23 -2.49 -21.05
CA LEU A 302 -3.44 -1.42 -20.40
C LEU A 302 -3.05 -1.81 -18.97
N MET A 303 -3.90 -2.52 -18.22
CA MET A 303 -3.53 -3.07 -16.94
C MET A 303 -2.41 -4.12 -17.08
N PHE A 304 -2.50 -5.00 -18.09
CA PHE A 304 -1.43 -5.93 -18.40
C PHE A 304 -0.12 -5.20 -18.70
N ILE A 305 -0.14 -4.16 -19.56
CA ILE A 305 1.06 -3.36 -19.90
C ILE A 305 1.60 -2.65 -18.66
N ALA A 306 0.76 -2.03 -17.84
CA ALA A 306 1.15 -1.35 -16.61
C ALA A 306 1.86 -2.33 -15.64
N THR A 307 1.28 -3.51 -15.45
CA THR A 307 1.84 -4.54 -14.57
C THR A 307 3.17 -5.10 -15.11
N ILE A 308 3.30 -5.31 -16.41
CA ILE A 308 4.60 -5.66 -17.00
C ILE A 308 5.63 -4.56 -16.72
N GLY A 309 5.23 -3.30 -16.85
CA GLY A 309 6.09 -2.16 -16.48
C GLY A 309 6.58 -2.24 -15.04
N GLU A 310 5.68 -2.51 -14.11
CA GLU A 310 5.95 -2.67 -12.68
C GLU A 310 6.94 -3.81 -12.41
N ILE A 311 6.70 -5.01 -12.95
CA ILE A 311 7.57 -6.18 -12.82
C ILE A 311 9.00 -5.87 -13.30
N ILE A 312 9.14 -4.96 -14.27
CA ILE A 312 10.44 -4.58 -14.83
C ILE A 312 11.16 -3.56 -13.96
N TYR A 313 10.50 -2.43 -13.61
CA TYR A 313 11.19 -1.32 -12.96
C TYR A 313 11.36 -1.50 -11.46
N SER A 314 10.38 -2.11 -10.77
CA SER A 314 10.35 -2.18 -9.31
C SER A 314 11.54 -2.95 -8.73
N PRO A 315 11.93 -4.14 -9.22
CA PRO A 315 13.11 -4.85 -8.70
C PRO A 315 14.41 -4.08 -8.93
N ILE A 316 14.53 -3.35 -10.05
CA ILE A 316 15.70 -2.53 -10.35
C ILE A 316 15.79 -1.37 -9.35
N LEU A 317 14.66 -0.71 -9.08
CA LEU A 317 14.58 0.37 -8.11
C LEU A 317 14.97 -0.11 -6.70
N ASP A 318 14.45 -1.26 -6.27
CA ASP A 318 14.71 -1.82 -4.94
C ASP A 318 16.18 -2.22 -4.79
N GLU A 319 16.78 -2.85 -5.80
CA GLU A 319 18.22 -3.16 -5.82
C GLU A 319 19.07 -1.89 -5.71
N GLN A 320 18.73 -0.85 -6.47
CA GLN A 320 19.48 0.42 -6.45
C GLN A 320 19.27 1.16 -5.12
N ARG A 321 18.09 1.11 -4.55
CA ARG A 321 17.78 1.66 -3.23
C ARG A 321 18.63 0.99 -2.16
N PHE A 322 18.69 -0.34 -2.15
CA PHE A 322 19.50 -1.09 -1.21
C PHE A 322 20.99 -0.71 -1.26
N LYS A 323 21.52 -0.46 -2.46
CA LYS A 323 22.92 -0.05 -2.67
C LYS A 323 23.24 1.36 -2.14
N ILE A 324 22.24 2.24 -2.05
CA ILE A 324 22.43 3.62 -1.57
C ILE A 324 22.40 3.68 -0.05
N ILE A 325 21.64 2.79 0.60
CA ILE A 325 21.41 2.82 2.04
C ILE A 325 22.67 2.38 2.79
N PRO A 326 23.23 3.23 3.70
CA PRO A 326 24.36 2.85 4.55
C PRO A 326 24.00 1.70 5.48
N GLU A 327 24.87 0.70 5.64
CA GLU A 327 24.61 -0.50 6.45
C GLU A 327 24.22 -0.19 7.90
N ASN A 328 24.90 0.77 8.52
CA ASN A 328 24.65 1.18 9.91
C ASN A 328 23.40 2.05 10.09
N LYS A 329 22.63 2.37 9.01
CA LYS A 329 21.46 3.25 9.06
C LYS A 329 20.24 2.64 8.34
N ARG A 330 20.28 1.35 8.04
CA ARG A 330 19.19 0.66 7.31
C ARG A 330 17.82 0.92 7.94
N GLY A 331 17.72 0.85 9.28
CA GLY A 331 16.45 1.10 9.97
C GLY A 331 15.90 2.51 9.75
N THR A 332 16.74 3.56 9.85
CA THR A 332 16.33 4.96 9.64
C THR A 332 15.87 5.21 8.20
N TYR A 333 16.61 4.67 7.22
CA TYR A 333 16.26 4.82 5.80
C TYR A 333 15.00 4.03 5.44
N SER A 334 14.80 2.82 5.99
CA SER A 334 13.58 2.04 5.79
C SER A 334 12.35 2.72 6.38
N ALA A 335 12.47 3.27 7.60
CA ALA A 335 11.39 4.04 8.20
C ALA A 335 11.04 5.30 7.38
N PHE A 336 12.04 5.98 6.83
CA PHE A 336 11.82 7.12 5.92
C PHE A 336 11.14 6.68 4.62
N ASN A 337 11.48 5.51 4.08
CA ASN A 337 10.81 4.98 2.88
C ASN A 337 9.32 4.67 3.12
N ALA A 338 8.95 4.25 4.33
CA ALA A 338 7.54 4.10 4.71
C ALA A 338 6.79 5.44 4.68
N LEU A 339 7.44 6.57 5.04
CA LEU A 339 6.85 7.90 4.84
C LEU A 339 6.65 8.22 3.36
N GLY A 340 7.52 7.73 2.48
CA GLY A 340 7.36 7.83 1.03
C GLY A 340 6.10 7.11 0.54
N PHE A 341 5.78 5.94 1.09
CA PHE A 341 4.54 5.22 0.79
C PHE A 341 3.30 6.00 1.26
N ASN A 342 3.32 6.55 2.48
CA ASN A 342 2.24 7.41 2.98
C ASN A 342 2.03 8.65 2.10
N LEU A 343 3.12 9.23 1.57
CA LEU A 343 3.03 10.33 0.59
C LEU A 343 2.36 9.87 -0.71
N SER A 344 2.67 8.67 -1.19
CA SER A 344 2.01 8.08 -2.37
C SER A 344 0.51 7.97 -2.17
N GLU A 345 0.10 7.45 -1.01
CA GLU A 345 -1.31 7.32 -0.65
C GLU A 345 -2.00 8.68 -0.54
N LEU A 346 -1.35 9.66 0.08
CA LEU A 346 -1.85 11.03 0.16
C LEU A 346 -2.15 11.60 -1.22
N ILE A 347 -1.20 11.51 -2.16
CA ILE A 347 -1.36 12.02 -3.51
C ILE A 347 -2.48 11.27 -4.25
N ALA A 348 -2.58 9.96 -4.09
CA ALA A 348 -3.65 9.16 -4.69
C ALA A 348 -5.04 9.55 -4.16
N ARG A 349 -5.18 9.82 -2.86
CA ARG A 349 -6.45 10.26 -2.25
C ARG A 349 -6.82 11.68 -2.67
N LEU A 350 -5.85 12.59 -2.79
CA LEU A 350 -6.06 13.92 -3.38
C LEU A 350 -6.59 13.82 -4.81
N GLY A 351 -6.21 12.79 -5.57
CA GLY A 351 -6.75 12.49 -6.90
C GLY A 351 -8.28 12.36 -6.93
N ILE A 352 -8.92 11.88 -5.84
CA ILE A 352 -10.40 11.82 -5.74
C ILE A 352 -10.97 13.24 -5.73
N ILE A 353 -10.36 14.15 -4.97
CA ILE A 353 -10.81 15.55 -4.87
C ILE A 353 -10.63 16.25 -6.22
N LEU A 354 -9.46 16.07 -6.84
CA LEU A 354 -9.16 16.66 -8.15
C LEU A 354 -10.12 16.13 -9.22
N GLY A 355 -10.49 14.85 -9.17
CA GLY A 355 -11.44 14.24 -10.10
C GLY A 355 -12.87 14.80 -10.03
N VAL A 356 -13.22 15.54 -8.97
CA VAL A 356 -14.51 16.28 -8.91
C VAL A 356 -14.48 17.51 -9.79
N TYR A 357 -13.30 18.09 -10.01
CA TYR A 357 -13.14 19.36 -10.75
C TYR A 357 -12.58 19.16 -12.15
N LEU A 358 -11.87 18.07 -12.40
CA LEU A 358 -11.26 17.76 -13.69
C LEU A 358 -12.10 16.71 -14.44
N SER A 359 -12.16 16.82 -15.76
CA SER A 359 -12.70 15.74 -16.59
C SER A 359 -11.80 14.51 -16.55
N SER A 360 -12.31 13.34 -16.95
CA SER A 360 -11.56 12.09 -17.01
C SER A 360 -10.29 12.22 -17.87
N ILE A 361 -10.38 12.96 -18.99
CA ILE A 361 -9.21 13.29 -19.83
C ILE A 361 -8.22 14.18 -19.08
N GLY A 362 -8.71 15.21 -18.36
CA GLY A 362 -7.88 16.06 -17.52
C GLY A 362 -7.14 15.27 -16.43
N MET A 363 -7.81 14.31 -15.83
CA MET A 363 -7.18 13.38 -14.85
C MET A 363 -6.15 12.45 -15.50
N GLY A 364 -6.40 11.97 -16.73
CA GLY A 364 -5.42 11.20 -17.49
C GLY A 364 -4.15 11.99 -17.79
N ILE A 365 -4.29 13.27 -18.19
CA ILE A 365 -3.15 14.19 -18.40
C ILE A 365 -2.41 14.45 -17.09
N TYR A 366 -3.13 14.73 -16.00
CA TYR A 366 -2.57 14.86 -14.65
C TYR A 366 -1.72 13.64 -14.29
N MET A 367 -2.29 12.42 -14.43
CA MET A 367 -1.62 11.18 -14.14
C MET A 367 -0.36 11.00 -15.00
N PHE A 368 -0.46 11.25 -16.30
CA PHE A 368 0.67 11.15 -17.23
C PHE A 368 1.82 12.08 -16.84
N ILE A 369 1.53 13.35 -16.52
CA ILE A 369 2.55 14.32 -16.12
C ILE A 369 3.21 13.91 -14.81
N PHE A 370 2.42 13.59 -13.78
CA PHE A 370 2.97 13.21 -12.48
C PHE A 370 3.81 11.93 -12.56
N LEU A 371 3.30 10.87 -13.19
CA LEU A 371 4.06 9.63 -13.35
C LEU A 371 5.33 9.84 -14.19
N SER A 372 5.29 10.69 -15.20
CA SER A 372 6.49 11.05 -15.98
C SER A 372 7.55 11.77 -15.12
N ILE A 373 7.12 12.65 -14.22
CA ILE A 373 8.01 13.30 -13.24
C ILE A 373 8.59 12.25 -12.28
N GLY A 374 7.77 11.31 -11.78
CA GLY A 374 8.22 10.23 -10.92
C GLY A 374 9.25 9.33 -11.61
N ALA A 375 8.97 8.94 -12.86
CA ALA A 375 9.88 8.15 -13.69
C ALA A 375 11.21 8.89 -13.94
N PHE A 376 11.15 10.19 -14.22
CA PHE A 376 12.34 11.04 -14.36
C PHE A 376 13.14 11.10 -13.06
N PHE A 377 12.53 11.24 -11.90
CA PHE A 377 13.22 11.24 -10.61
C PHE A 377 13.88 9.90 -10.32
N ILE A 378 13.23 8.78 -10.60
CA ILE A 378 13.84 7.45 -10.49
C ILE A 378 15.06 7.36 -11.41
N TYR A 379 14.91 7.71 -12.68
CA TYR A 379 16.01 7.70 -13.63
C TYR A 379 17.17 8.59 -13.18
N LEU A 380 16.88 9.82 -12.74
CA LEU A 380 17.86 10.77 -12.25
C LEU A 380 18.60 10.24 -11.01
N SER A 381 17.91 9.62 -10.06
CA SER A 381 18.50 9.08 -8.84
C SER A 381 19.50 7.94 -9.11
N ILE A 382 19.27 7.16 -10.19
CA ILE A 382 20.12 6.03 -10.55
C ILE A 382 21.30 6.45 -11.45
N TYR A 383 21.04 7.33 -12.43
CA TYR A 383 22.01 7.70 -13.46
C TYR A 383 22.48 9.15 -13.43
N GLY A 384 21.93 9.97 -12.54
CA GLY A 384 22.33 11.37 -12.37
C GLY A 384 23.66 11.52 -11.62
N ASN A 385 24.35 12.63 -11.86
CA ASN A 385 25.62 12.96 -11.20
C ASN A 385 25.38 13.50 -9.78
N PHE A 386 25.02 12.66 -8.82
CA PHE A 386 25.02 13.03 -7.42
C PHE A 386 26.44 12.87 -6.87
N LYS A 387 27.02 13.96 -6.32
CA LYS A 387 28.27 13.85 -5.56
C LYS A 387 28.02 12.90 -4.40
N LEU A 388 28.65 11.74 -4.41
CA LEU A 388 28.66 10.82 -3.28
C LEU A 388 29.23 11.58 -2.09
N GLN A 389 28.43 11.77 -1.05
CA GLN A 389 28.93 12.10 0.27
C GLN A 389 29.60 10.82 0.78
N THR A 390 30.87 10.63 0.44
CA THR A 390 31.70 9.61 1.08
C THR A 390 31.65 9.84 2.59
N PRO A 391 31.27 8.84 3.42
CA PRO A 391 31.50 8.94 4.85
C PRO A 391 33.01 9.19 5.02
N SER A 392 33.37 10.26 5.76
CA SER A 392 34.73 10.50 6.13
C SER A 392 35.30 9.22 6.74
N GLN A 393 36.21 8.55 6.04
CA GLN A 393 37.09 7.57 6.65
C GLN A 393 37.84 8.33 7.75
N ASN A 394 37.38 8.18 8.98
CA ASN A 394 38.15 8.59 10.14
C ASN A 394 39.46 7.83 10.05
N LYS A 395 40.51 8.58 9.77
CA LYS A 395 41.91 8.16 9.89
C LYS A 395 42.06 7.41 11.21
N VAL A 396 42.19 6.10 11.13
CA VAL A 396 42.81 5.33 12.19
C VAL A 396 44.26 5.86 12.25
N LYS A 397 44.54 6.75 13.17
CA LYS A 397 45.93 7.07 13.55
C LYS A 397 46.51 5.79 14.11
N SER A 398 47.44 5.21 13.39
CA SER A 398 48.39 4.28 13.91
C SER A 398 49.05 4.91 15.13
N ILE A 399 48.85 4.31 16.27
CA ILE A 399 49.71 4.55 17.48
C ILE A 399 50.75 3.44 17.36
N GLU A 400 51.95 3.86 17.04
CA GLU A 400 53.19 3.14 17.33
C GLU A 400 53.41 3.05 18.85
#